data_cc6171f7abaad3ed66e41540622cc6f4
#
_entry.id   cc6171f7abaad3ed66e41540622cc6f4
#
_cell.length_a   1.000
_cell.length_b   1.000
_cell.length_c   1.000
_cell.angle_alpha   90.00
_cell.angle_beta   90.00
_cell.angle_gamma   90.00
#
_symmetry.space_group_name_H-M   'P 1'
#
loop_
_entity.id
_entity.type
_entity.pdbx_description
1 polymer ?
#
loop_
_entity_poly.entity_id
_entity_poly.type
_entity_poly.pdbx_seq_one_letter_code
_entity_poly.pdbx_strand_id
1 'polypeptide(L)'
;YGDKDTFLLGAMMSGSDYALIPGRPRTDVPWCLYQSDFAGQVLFQHRTGAKWNFKAPQQELPQFSHRDACELALAELRRKWNGRVFQDPSRRDEMRE
;
A
#
# COMPACT_ATOMS: atom_id res chain seq x y z
N TYR A 1 -8.19 -6.30 -12.54
CA TYR A 1 -8.88 -5.13 -12.01
C TYR A 1 -8.65 -5.02 -10.52
N GLY A 2 -8.37 -3.82 -10.04
CA GLY A 2 -8.18 -3.53 -8.64
C GLY A 2 -8.75 -2.16 -8.28
N ASP A 3 -8.67 -1.84 -7.00
CA ASP A 3 -9.17 -0.57 -6.48
C ASP A 3 -8.47 0.66 -7.10
N LYS A 4 -7.25 0.52 -7.60
CA LYS A 4 -6.56 1.61 -8.29
C LYS A 4 -7.26 2.08 -9.57
N ASP A 5 -7.99 1.21 -10.24
CA ASP A 5 -8.73 1.57 -11.44
C ASP A 5 -9.85 2.56 -11.16
N THR A 6 -10.33 2.62 -9.92
CA THR A 6 -11.38 3.54 -9.51
C THR A 6 -10.95 5.00 -9.57
N PHE A 7 -9.67 5.31 -9.41
CA PHE A 7 -9.16 6.68 -9.53
C PHE A 7 -9.33 7.22 -10.93
N LEU A 8 -8.96 6.44 -11.95
CA LEU A 8 -9.14 6.83 -13.34
C LEU A 8 -10.63 6.98 -13.69
N LEU A 9 -11.43 5.99 -13.31
CA LEU A 9 -12.88 6.02 -13.54
C LEU A 9 -13.53 7.23 -12.86
N GLY A 10 -13.13 7.52 -11.63
CA GLY A 10 -13.62 8.69 -10.89
C GLY A 10 -13.27 10.00 -11.58
N ALA A 11 -12.05 10.13 -12.08
CA ALA A 11 -11.63 11.32 -12.82
C ALA A 11 -12.44 11.48 -14.12
N MET A 12 -12.64 10.41 -14.85
CA MET A 12 -13.44 10.43 -16.08
C MET A 12 -14.91 10.79 -15.81
N MET A 13 -15.50 10.20 -14.78
CA MET A 13 -16.91 10.43 -14.43
C MET A 13 -17.16 11.84 -13.91
N SER A 14 -16.21 12.41 -13.18
CA SER A 14 -16.32 13.77 -12.63
C SER A 14 -15.93 14.86 -13.62
N GLY A 15 -15.40 14.49 -14.79
CA GLY A 15 -14.87 15.45 -15.75
C GLY A 15 -13.60 16.15 -15.30
N SER A 16 -12.91 15.60 -14.31
CA SER A 16 -11.65 16.15 -13.80
C SER A 16 -10.50 15.89 -14.77
N ASP A 17 -9.58 16.84 -14.83
CA ASP A 17 -8.36 16.64 -15.60
C ASP A 17 -7.47 15.60 -14.92
N TYR A 18 -6.80 14.78 -15.74
CA TYR A 18 -5.80 13.83 -15.25
C TYR A 18 -4.69 13.66 -16.27
N ALA A 19 -3.57 13.18 -15.81
CA ALA A 19 -2.45 12.83 -16.67
C ALA A 19 -1.94 11.45 -16.29
N LEU A 20 -1.61 10.64 -17.31
CA LEU A 20 -1.00 9.33 -17.10
C LEU A 20 0.51 9.46 -17.18
N ILE A 21 1.20 8.87 -16.22
CA ILE A 21 2.66 8.80 -16.23
C ILE A 21 3.09 7.87 -17.37
N PRO A 22 3.99 8.32 -18.26
CA PRO A 22 4.46 7.48 -19.34
C PRO A 22 5.27 6.29 -18.84
N GLY A 23 5.22 5.20 -19.57
CA GLY A 23 5.91 3.97 -19.23
C GLY A 23 5.12 3.06 -18.30
N ARG A 24 5.67 1.87 -18.10
CA ARG A 24 5.07 0.86 -17.25
C ARG A 24 5.70 0.88 -15.87
N PRO A 25 4.97 0.48 -14.82
CA PRO A 25 5.57 0.24 -13.51
C PRO A 25 6.67 -0.81 -13.60
N ARG A 26 7.74 -0.64 -12.82
CA ARG A 26 8.81 -1.63 -12.73
C ARG A 26 8.34 -2.82 -11.90
N THR A 27 8.44 -4.02 -12.43
CA THR A 27 7.96 -5.26 -11.82
C THR A 27 9.05 -6.33 -11.71
N ASP A 28 10.30 -5.97 -11.90
CA ASP A 28 11.46 -6.87 -11.84
C ASP A 28 11.81 -7.33 -10.42
N VAL A 29 11.31 -6.63 -9.41
CA VAL A 29 11.50 -7.00 -8.01
C VAL A 29 10.30 -7.83 -7.54
N PRO A 30 10.51 -9.08 -7.07
CA PRO A 30 9.40 -9.92 -6.59
C PRO A 30 8.60 -9.23 -5.48
N TRP A 31 7.29 -9.38 -5.54
CA TRP A 31 6.35 -8.91 -4.53
C TRP A 31 6.30 -7.38 -4.35
N CYS A 32 6.91 -6.66 -5.27
CA CYS A 32 6.95 -5.21 -5.22
C CYS A 32 6.72 -4.61 -6.61
N LEU A 33 6.08 -3.46 -6.63
CA LEU A 33 5.82 -2.70 -7.85
C LEU A 33 6.30 -1.28 -7.60
N TYR A 34 7.11 -0.77 -8.53
CA TYR A 34 7.64 0.59 -8.44
C TYR A 34 7.00 1.47 -9.50
N GLN A 35 6.48 2.61 -9.09
CA GLN A 35 5.89 3.60 -9.99
C GLN A 35 6.72 4.87 -9.94
N SER A 36 7.01 5.40 -11.12
CA SER A 36 7.84 6.59 -11.29
C SER A 36 7.00 7.85 -11.45
N ASP A 37 7.61 8.98 -11.21
CA ASP A 37 7.08 10.29 -11.60
C ASP A 37 7.35 10.56 -13.10
N PHE A 38 6.98 11.75 -13.57
CA PHE A 38 7.20 12.14 -14.98
C PHE A 38 8.68 12.27 -15.34
N ALA A 39 9.57 12.45 -14.37
CA ALA A 39 11.01 12.51 -14.58
C ALA A 39 11.68 11.13 -14.53
N GLY A 40 10.92 10.07 -14.30
CA GLY A 40 11.44 8.70 -14.23
C GLY A 40 11.99 8.30 -12.86
N GLN A 41 11.84 9.15 -11.86
CA GLN A 41 12.26 8.83 -10.50
C GLN A 41 11.17 8.04 -9.77
N VAL A 42 11.57 7.06 -8.95
CA VAL A 42 10.62 6.25 -8.19
C VAL A 42 9.86 7.13 -7.20
N LEU A 43 8.55 7.16 -7.35
CA LEU A 43 7.65 7.92 -6.48
C LEU A 43 6.91 7.01 -5.50
N PHE A 44 6.50 5.82 -5.94
CA PHE A 44 5.78 4.86 -5.11
C PHE A 44 6.45 3.50 -5.14
N GLN A 45 6.52 2.87 -3.97
CA GLN A 45 6.89 1.47 -3.80
C GLN A 45 5.68 0.75 -3.22
N HIS A 46 5.14 -0.19 -3.99
CA HIS A 46 3.93 -0.90 -3.62
C HIS A 46 4.25 -2.38 -3.38
N ARG A 47 4.04 -2.84 -2.16
CA ARG A 47 4.17 -4.25 -1.80
C ARG A 47 2.93 -5.00 -2.29
N THR A 48 3.08 -5.81 -3.32
CA THR A 48 1.96 -6.49 -3.97
C THR A 48 1.60 -7.82 -3.32
N GLY A 49 2.60 -8.60 -2.91
CA GLY A 49 2.40 -9.91 -2.30
C GLY A 49 2.79 -9.97 -0.83
N ALA A 50 3.91 -9.34 -0.47
CA ALA A 50 4.40 -9.28 0.90
C ALA A 50 3.77 -8.09 1.64
N LYS A 51 2.48 -8.17 1.89
CA LYS A 51 1.70 -7.07 2.50
C LYS A 51 2.15 -6.78 3.92
N TRP A 52 2.03 -5.51 4.33
CA TRP A 52 2.20 -5.14 5.73
C TRP A 52 1.15 -5.81 6.59
N ASN A 53 1.55 -6.29 7.76
CA ASN A 53 0.68 -7.04 8.65
C ASN A 53 0.83 -6.56 10.10
N PHE A 54 -0.28 -6.38 10.79
CA PHE A 54 -0.27 -5.94 12.18
C PHE A 54 0.20 -7.01 13.15
N LYS A 55 -0.04 -8.29 12.87
CA LYS A 55 0.19 -9.38 13.83
C LYS A 55 1.45 -10.19 13.57
N ALA A 56 1.85 -10.29 12.33
CA ALA A 56 2.98 -11.15 11.94
C ALA A 56 4.25 -10.33 11.74
N PRO A 57 5.43 -10.97 11.85
CA PRO A 57 6.67 -10.36 11.40
C PRO A 57 6.54 -9.96 9.92
N GLN A 58 7.13 -8.82 9.57
CA GLN A 58 7.08 -8.34 8.20
C GLN A 58 8.05 -9.12 7.33
N GLN A 59 7.62 -9.49 6.13
CA GLN A 59 8.51 -10.11 5.16
C GLN A 59 9.55 -9.10 4.69
N GLU A 60 10.81 -9.51 4.63
CA GLU A 60 11.88 -8.66 4.14
C GLU A 60 11.86 -8.59 2.62
N LEU A 61 12.02 -7.37 2.10
CA LEU A 61 12.24 -7.10 0.69
C LEU A 61 13.51 -6.25 0.58
N PRO A 62 14.66 -6.85 0.28
CA PRO A 62 15.96 -6.15 0.37
C PRO A 62 16.05 -4.87 -0.47
N GLN A 63 15.31 -4.81 -1.57
CA GLN A 63 15.30 -3.64 -2.46
C GLN A 63 14.22 -2.61 -2.11
N PHE A 64 13.46 -2.85 -1.03
CA PHE A 64 12.41 -1.92 -0.60
C PHE A 64 13.04 -0.81 0.25
N SER A 65 12.94 0.43 -0.23
CA SER A 65 13.47 1.61 0.47
C SER A 65 12.54 2.05 1.60
N HIS A 66 13.09 2.79 2.56
CA HIS A 66 12.33 3.39 3.66
C HIS A 66 11.58 2.39 4.55
N ARG A 67 12.09 1.19 4.65
CA ARG A 67 11.50 0.15 5.50
C ARG A 67 11.36 0.63 6.95
N ASP A 68 12.38 1.27 7.49
CA ASP A 68 12.37 1.73 8.89
C ASP A 68 11.24 2.74 9.14
N ALA A 69 11.04 3.67 8.21
CA ALA A 69 9.93 4.63 8.29
C ALA A 69 8.58 3.94 8.23
N CYS A 70 8.43 2.94 7.39
CA CYS A 70 7.19 2.15 7.28
C CYS A 70 6.93 1.34 8.54
N GLU A 71 7.96 0.74 9.13
CA GLU A 71 7.82 -0.02 10.38
C GLU A 71 7.46 0.87 11.56
N LEU A 72 8.03 2.08 11.63
CA LEU A 72 7.64 3.07 12.63
C LEU A 72 6.18 3.49 12.46
N ALA A 73 5.73 3.73 11.24
CA ALA A 73 4.33 4.06 10.96
C ALA A 73 3.41 2.91 11.36
N LEU A 74 3.79 1.66 11.07
CA LEU A 74 3.03 0.48 11.43
C LEU A 74 2.93 0.31 12.95
N ALA A 75 4.03 0.56 13.66
CA ALA A 75 4.04 0.53 15.13
C ALA A 75 3.12 1.59 15.73
N GLU A 76 3.10 2.78 15.15
CA GLU A 76 2.20 3.86 15.57
C GLU A 76 0.74 3.49 15.33
N LEU A 77 0.42 2.88 14.21
CA LEU A 77 -0.92 2.39 13.94
C LEU A 77 -1.35 1.30 14.93
N ARG A 78 -0.44 0.39 15.27
CA ARG A 78 -0.70 -0.64 16.30
C ARG A 78 -1.01 0.00 17.66
N ARG A 79 -0.22 0.97 18.05
CA ARG A 79 -0.42 1.69 19.31
C ARG A 79 -1.78 2.38 19.32
N LYS A 80 -2.14 3.05 18.25
CA LYS A 80 -3.36 3.85 18.15
C LYS A 80 -4.62 3.00 18.18
N TRP A 81 -4.63 1.87 17.50
CA TRP A 81 -5.79 1.00 17.37
C TRP A 81 -5.65 -0.35 18.06
N ASN A 82 -4.56 -0.55 18.81
CA ASN A 82 -4.29 -1.80 19.51
C ASN A 82 -4.43 -3.03 18.59
N GLY A 83 -3.93 -2.90 17.35
CA GLY A 83 -4.01 -3.95 16.34
C GLY A 83 -5.39 -4.17 15.72
N ARG A 84 -6.37 -3.33 16.06
CA ARG A 84 -7.76 -3.47 15.57
C ARG A 84 -8.01 -2.45 14.47
N VAL A 85 -8.13 -2.92 13.24
CA VAL A 85 -8.43 -2.07 12.08
C VAL A 85 -9.94 -1.99 11.84
N PHE A 86 -10.66 -3.07 12.12
CA PHE A 86 -12.11 -3.15 11.97
C PHE A 86 -12.76 -3.36 13.32
N GLN A 87 -13.80 -2.60 13.60
CA GLN A 87 -14.62 -2.73 14.79
C GLN A 87 -16.02 -3.24 14.43
N ASP A 88 -16.09 -4.33 13.69
CA ASP A 88 -17.34 -5.01 13.45
C ASP A 88 -17.77 -5.73 14.74
N PRO A 89 -18.89 -5.33 15.34
CA PRO A 89 -19.33 -5.93 16.60
C PRO A 89 -19.59 -7.44 16.50
N SER A 90 -19.97 -7.93 15.31
CA SER A 90 -20.23 -9.36 15.09
C SER A 90 -18.96 -10.20 15.05
N ARG A 91 -17.80 -9.56 14.91
CA ARG A 91 -16.50 -10.22 14.83
C ARG A 91 -15.57 -9.90 15.99
N ARG A 92 -16.11 -9.39 17.08
CA ARG A 92 -15.30 -9.00 18.25
C ARG A 92 -14.41 -10.13 18.77
N ASP A 93 -14.92 -11.33 18.79
CA ASP A 93 -14.19 -12.46 19.35
C ASP A 93 -13.04 -12.92 18.45
N GLU A 94 -13.16 -12.77 17.14
CA GLU A 94 -12.08 -13.07 16.19
C GLU A 94 -10.93 -12.04 16.27
N MET A 95 -11.23 -10.84 16.71
CA MET A 95 -10.28 -9.71 16.75
C MET A 95 -9.57 -9.56 18.09
N ARG A 96 -9.92 -10.34 19.11
CA ARG A 96 -9.36 -10.24 20.46
C ARG A 96 -8.01 -10.96 20.64
N GLU A 97 -7.57 -11.72 19.69
CA GLU A 97 -6.30 -12.42 19.76
C GLU A 97 -5.08 -11.51 19.57
#